data_69321315dff81e2af3a9c91cc6cd4bbe
#
_entry.id   69321315dff81e2af3a9c91cc6cd4bbe
#
_cell.length_a   1.000
_cell.length_b   1.000
_cell.length_c   1.000
_cell.angle_alpha   90.00
_cell.angle_beta   90.00
_cell.angle_gamma   90.00
#
_symmetry.space_group_name_H-M   'P 1'
#
loop_
_entity.id
_entity.type
_entity.pdbx_description
1 polymer ?
#
loop_
_entity_poly.entity_id
_entity_poly.type
_entity_poly.pdbx_seq_one_letter_code
_entity_poly.pdbx_strand_id
1 'polypeptide(L)'
;EPNRIEKLVLMDTNPKAELEEVKAMRDPQMKAAREGKLVDVMRDEMKPNYLDASDNRESILHTCMEMAKSMGTEVFMNQSKALQTREDQQSTLRLIDVPVLVICGSNDKLCPVERHELMHSIINHSELKIINNAGHMPTLEQPKETTEVLKKWLN
;
A
#
# COMPACT_ATOMS: atom_id res chain seq x y z
N GLU A 1 -16.74 11.14 8.85
CA GLU A 1 -17.05 12.60 8.80
C GLU A 1 -16.48 13.20 7.49
N PRO A 2 -17.15 13.05 6.32
CA PRO A 2 -16.64 13.51 5.04
C PRO A 2 -16.31 15.01 5.01
N ASN A 3 -17.08 15.81 5.72
CA ASN A 3 -16.93 17.28 5.78
C ASN A 3 -15.61 17.78 6.41
N ARG A 4 -14.78 16.87 6.92
CA ARG A 4 -13.47 17.18 7.47
C ARG A 4 -12.32 16.94 6.48
N ILE A 5 -12.65 16.40 5.31
CA ILE A 5 -11.66 16.06 4.27
C ILE A 5 -11.81 17.08 3.15
N GLU A 6 -10.76 17.82 2.85
CA GLU A 6 -10.71 18.77 1.74
C GLU A 6 -10.11 18.16 0.46
N LYS A 7 -9.10 17.30 0.63
CA LYS A 7 -8.39 16.61 -0.44
C LYS A 7 -7.99 15.20 0.03
N LEU A 8 -7.96 14.22 -0.85
CA LEU A 8 -7.61 12.83 -0.52
C LEU A 8 -6.49 12.32 -1.43
N VAL A 9 -5.50 11.67 -0.86
CA VAL A 9 -4.47 10.93 -1.62
C VAL A 9 -4.65 9.43 -1.36
N LEU A 10 -4.77 8.65 -2.42
CA LEU A 10 -4.78 7.18 -2.41
C LEU A 10 -3.47 6.70 -3.05
N MET A 11 -2.55 6.21 -2.24
CA MET A 11 -1.21 5.82 -2.69
C MET A 11 -0.96 4.34 -2.43
N ASP A 12 -0.52 3.62 -3.45
CA ASP A 12 -0.16 2.19 -3.42
C ASP A 12 -1.18 1.35 -2.66
N THR A 13 -2.45 1.49 -3.01
CA THR A 13 -3.57 0.86 -2.32
C THR A 13 -4.53 0.14 -3.29
N ASN A 14 -5.50 -0.58 -2.72
CA ASN A 14 -6.41 -1.42 -3.48
C ASN A 14 -7.84 -1.27 -2.94
N PRO A 15 -8.83 -0.94 -3.77
CA PRO A 15 -10.22 -0.76 -3.35
C PRO A 15 -10.98 -2.09 -3.18
N LYS A 16 -10.45 -3.20 -3.68
CA LYS A 16 -11.14 -4.50 -3.65
C LYS A 16 -10.97 -5.20 -2.32
N ALA A 17 -11.93 -6.05 -1.99
CA ALA A 17 -11.73 -7.09 -0.99
C ALA A 17 -10.51 -7.95 -1.34
N GLU A 18 -9.90 -8.55 -0.35
CA GLU A 18 -8.77 -9.44 -0.56
C GLU A 18 -9.23 -10.75 -1.24
N LEU A 19 -8.42 -11.27 -2.15
CA LEU A 19 -8.69 -12.55 -2.82
C LEU A 19 -8.67 -13.71 -1.82
N GLU A 20 -9.49 -14.73 -2.01
CA GLU A 20 -9.62 -15.85 -1.05
C GLU A 20 -8.31 -16.62 -0.84
N GLU A 21 -7.51 -16.79 -1.91
CA GLU A 21 -6.18 -17.40 -1.81
C GLU A 21 -5.22 -16.58 -0.96
N VAL A 22 -5.29 -15.25 -1.00
CA VAL A 22 -4.46 -14.35 -0.17
C VAL A 22 -4.95 -14.35 1.27
N LYS A 23 -6.28 -14.34 1.50
CA LYS A 23 -6.86 -14.48 2.84
C LYS A 23 -6.40 -15.78 3.52
N ALA A 24 -6.37 -16.89 2.76
CA ALA A 24 -5.94 -18.18 3.26
C ALA A 24 -4.47 -18.20 3.73
N MET A 25 -3.61 -17.37 3.14
CA MET A 25 -2.20 -17.26 3.54
C MET A 25 -2.02 -16.49 4.86
N ARG A 26 -2.97 -15.63 5.25
CA ARG A 26 -2.80 -14.76 6.42
C ARG A 26 -2.84 -15.50 7.75
N ASP A 27 -3.68 -16.53 7.88
CA ASP A 27 -3.78 -17.29 9.14
C ASP A 27 -2.47 -18.04 9.47
N PRO A 28 -1.82 -18.77 8.54
CA PRO A 28 -0.48 -19.32 8.75
C PRO A 28 0.57 -18.27 9.11
N GLN A 29 0.58 -17.11 8.43
CA GLN A 29 1.51 -16.01 8.70
C GLN A 29 1.32 -15.44 10.11
N MET A 30 0.08 -15.16 10.50
CA MET A 30 -0.25 -14.68 11.84
C MET A 30 0.13 -15.71 12.93
N LYS A 31 -0.08 -17.00 12.66
CA LYS A 31 0.34 -18.09 13.55
C LYS A 31 1.86 -18.10 13.71
N ALA A 32 2.60 -18.08 12.62
CA ALA A 32 4.06 -18.05 12.65
C ALA A 32 4.60 -16.82 13.40
N ALA A 33 4.00 -15.64 13.17
CA ALA A 33 4.38 -14.42 13.88
C ALA A 33 4.13 -14.54 15.39
N ARG A 34 3.01 -15.15 15.82
CA ARG A 34 2.70 -15.41 17.23
C ARG A 34 3.70 -16.38 17.88
N GLU A 35 4.24 -17.30 17.11
CA GLU A 35 5.27 -18.26 17.53
C GLU A 35 6.69 -17.65 17.52
N GLY A 36 6.81 -16.32 17.38
CA GLY A 36 8.09 -15.59 17.40
C GLY A 36 8.80 -15.49 16.05
N LYS A 37 8.17 -15.91 14.94
CA LYS A 37 8.74 -15.91 13.59
C LYS A 37 8.35 -14.69 12.75
N LEU A 38 7.97 -13.57 13.39
CA LEU A 38 7.60 -12.34 12.67
C LEU A 38 8.67 -11.90 11.66
N VAL A 39 9.95 -11.96 12.09
CA VAL A 39 11.08 -11.55 11.25
C VAL A 39 11.19 -12.40 10.00
N ASP A 40 10.99 -13.73 10.13
CA ASP A 40 11.05 -14.65 8.99
C ASP A 40 9.88 -14.40 8.03
N VAL A 41 8.65 -14.28 8.53
CA VAL A 41 7.47 -13.94 7.72
C VAL A 41 7.69 -12.63 6.97
N MET A 42 8.17 -11.60 7.63
CA MET A 42 8.42 -10.30 7.01
C MET A 42 9.53 -10.37 5.97
N ARG A 43 10.64 -11.07 6.25
CA ARG A 43 11.79 -11.18 5.35
C ARG A 43 11.46 -12.01 4.10
N ASP A 44 10.85 -13.17 4.28
CA ASP A 44 10.80 -14.20 3.26
C ASP A 44 9.48 -14.18 2.46
N GLU A 45 8.38 -13.75 3.06
CA GLU A 45 7.06 -13.78 2.44
C GLU A 45 6.53 -12.41 2.02
N MET A 46 6.75 -11.37 2.86
CA MET A 46 6.15 -10.06 2.61
C MET A 46 7.04 -9.14 1.76
N LYS A 47 8.29 -8.95 2.19
CA LYS A 47 9.19 -7.95 1.61
C LYS A 47 9.74 -8.20 0.22
N PRO A 48 9.89 -9.44 -0.28
CA PRO A 48 10.33 -9.66 -1.65
C PRO A 48 9.51 -8.93 -2.70
N ASN A 49 8.24 -8.62 -2.37
CA ASN A 49 7.28 -7.98 -3.27
C ASN A 49 7.11 -6.47 -3.05
N TYR A 50 7.80 -5.87 -2.05
CA TYR A 50 7.58 -4.46 -1.70
C TYR A 50 8.23 -3.48 -2.66
N LEU A 51 9.40 -3.81 -3.19
CA LEU A 51 10.25 -2.85 -3.88
C LEU A 51 10.59 -3.28 -5.29
N ASP A 52 10.77 -2.28 -6.15
CA ASP A 52 11.39 -2.48 -7.45
C ASP A 52 12.90 -2.78 -7.34
N ALA A 53 13.52 -3.15 -8.45
CA ALA A 53 14.96 -3.33 -8.53
C ALA A 53 15.64 -1.94 -8.57
N SER A 54 16.39 -1.60 -7.52
CA SER A 54 17.12 -0.33 -7.42
C SER A 54 18.37 -0.49 -6.56
N ASP A 55 19.33 0.42 -6.73
CA ASP A 55 20.58 0.43 -5.95
C ASP A 55 20.33 0.61 -4.43
N ASN A 56 19.23 1.27 -4.07
CA ASN A 56 18.85 1.54 -2.68
C ASN A 56 17.96 0.44 -2.07
N ARG A 57 17.64 -0.61 -2.82
CA ARG A 57 16.70 -1.66 -2.41
C ARG A 57 17.06 -2.26 -1.04
N GLU A 58 18.31 -2.62 -0.83
CA GLU A 58 18.76 -3.25 0.41
C GLU A 58 18.58 -2.33 1.62
N SER A 59 18.96 -1.05 1.49
CA SER A 59 18.77 -0.04 2.53
C SER A 59 17.30 0.18 2.89
N ILE A 60 16.42 0.23 1.89
CA ILE A 60 14.97 0.38 2.11
C ILE A 60 14.39 -0.87 2.78
N LEU A 61 14.80 -2.07 2.35
CA LEU A 61 14.39 -3.32 3.00
C LEU A 61 14.82 -3.37 4.46
N HIS A 62 16.04 -2.91 4.76
CA HIS A 62 16.52 -2.80 6.14
C HIS A 62 15.60 -1.89 6.96
N THR A 63 15.30 -0.69 6.45
CA THR A 63 14.36 0.25 7.11
C THR A 63 13.01 -0.40 7.36
N CYS A 64 12.42 -1.08 6.36
CA CYS A 64 11.15 -1.80 6.53
C CYS A 64 11.25 -2.91 7.60
N MET A 65 12.40 -3.62 7.71
CA MET A 65 12.60 -4.63 8.77
C MET A 65 12.62 -4.02 10.16
N GLU A 66 13.34 -2.90 10.33
CA GLU A 66 13.39 -2.22 11.63
C GLU A 66 12.01 -1.68 12.04
N MET A 67 11.25 -1.14 11.09
CA MET A 67 9.84 -0.74 11.33
C MET A 67 8.99 -1.94 11.77
N ALA A 68 9.07 -3.07 11.06
CA ALA A 68 8.29 -4.27 11.41
C ALA A 68 8.65 -4.81 12.81
N LYS A 69 9.94 -4.85 13.16
CA LYS A 69 10.40 -5.25 14.49
C LYS A 69 9.89 -4.30 15.58
N SER A 70 9.98 -2.99 15.33
CA SER A 70 9.54 -1.96 16.28
C SER A 70 8.04 -2.01 16.53
N MET A 71 7.23 -2.25 15.51
CA MET A 71 5.77 -2.38 15.63
C MET A 71 5.36 -3.69 16.30
N GLY A 72 6.08 -4.76 16.06
CA GLY A 72 5.92 -6.04 16.72
C GLY A 72 4.75 -6.90 16.22
N THR A 73 4.64 -8.08 16.82
CA THR A 73 3.72 -9.14 16.40
C THR A 73 2.24 -8.75 16.49
N GLU A 74 1.85 -8.05 17.55
CA GLU A 74 0.44 -7.69 17.76
C GLU A 74 -0.07 -6.77 16.64
N VAL A 75 0.73 -5.75 16.30
CA VAL A 75 0.37 -4.82 15.22
C VAL A 75 0.32 -5.55 13.87
N PHE A 76 1.29 -6.43 13.57
CA PHE A 76 1.25 -7.26 12.37
C PHE A 76 -0.02 -8.10 12.28
N MET A 77 -0.43 -8.75 13.37
CA MET A 77 -1.65 -9.55 13.42
C MET A 77 -2.91 -8.70 13.19
N ASN A 78 -3.00 -7.54 13.83
CA ASN A 78 -4.15 -6.64 13.70
C ASN A 78 -4.26 -6.11 12.27
N GLN A 79 -3.16 -5.71 11.64
CA GLN A 79 -3.12 -5.27 10.25
C GLN A 79 -3.47 -6.41 9.29
N SER A 80 -2.92 -7.62 9.50
CA SER A 80 -3.25 -8.80 8.70
C SER A 80 -4.74 -9.14 8.78
N LYS A 81 -5.32 -9.06 9.99
CA LYS A 81 -6.75 -9.29 10.18
C LYS A 81 -7.61 -8.23 9.50
N ALA A 82 -7.22 -6.96 9.59
CA ALA A 82 -7.92 -5.87 8.90
C ALA A 82 -7.93 -6.07 7.39
N LEU A 83 -6.81 -6.50 6.80
CA LEU A 83 -6.74 -6.82 5.37
C LEU A 83 -7.59 -8.04 5.00
N GLN A 84 -7.53 -9.10 5.81
CA GLN A 84 -8.30 -10.33 5.59
C GLN A 84 -9.82 -10.09 5.59
N THR A 85 -10.28 -9.14 6.41
CA THR A 85 -11.71 -8.88 6.62
C THR A 85 -12.22 -7.61 5.92
N ARG A 86 -11.35 -6.87 5.21
CA ARG A 86 -11.80 -5.66 4.52
C ARG A 86 -12.83 -5.99 3.44
N GLU A 87 -13.84 -5.16 3.37
CA GLU A 87 -14.86 -5.22 2.32
C GLU A 87 -14.40 -4.52 1.04
N ASP A 88 -15.08 -4.81 -0.08
CA ASP A 88 -14.89 -4.07 -1.34
C ASP A 88 -15.37 -2.62 -1.16
N GLN A 89 -14.52 -1.66 -1.48
CA GLN A 89 -14.76 -0.23 -1.31
C GLN A 89 -15.12 0.50 -2.60
N GLN A 90 -15.34 -0.19 -3.70
CA GLN A 90 -15.64 0.45 -4.99
C GLN A 90 -16.92 1.28 -4.92
N SER A 91 -17.92 0.85 -4.15
CA SER A 91 -19.14 1.63 -3.92
C SER A 91 -18.87 2.91 -3.13
N THR A 92 -17.99 2.84 -2.12
CA THR A 92 -17.56 4.00 -1.33
C THR A 92 -16.78 5.01 -2.18
N LEU A 93 -15.92 4.53 -3.09
CA LEU A 93 -15.18 5.42 -4.00
C LEU A 93 -16.06 6.28 -4.89
N ARG A 94 -17.23 5.76 -5.32
CA ARG A 94 -18.21 6.52 -6.13
C ARG A 94 -18.85 7.69 -5.37
N LEU A 95 -18.80 7.65 -4.05
CA LEU A 95 -19.39 8.67 -3.17
C LEU A 95 -18.40 9.78 -2.78
N ILE A 96 -17.14 9.67 -3.20
CA ILE A 96 -16.13 10.68 -2.91
C ILE A 96 -16.40 11.92 -3.76
N ASP A 97 -16.61 13.06 -3.08
CA ASP A 97 -16.97 14.36 -3.68
C ASP A 97 -15.87 15.42 -3.46
N VAL A 98 -14.68 15.00 -3.07
CA VAL A 98 -13.52 15.88 -2.93
C VAL A 98 -12.48 15.55 -4.00
N PRO A 99 -11.56 16.48 -4.32
CA PRO A 99 -10.44 16.17 -5.21
C PRO A 99 -9.60 14.99 -4.69
N VAL A 100 -9.27 14.05 -5.56
CA VAL A 100 -8.48 12.86 -5.22
C VAL A 100 -7.24 12.76 -6.09
N LEU A 101 -6.10 12.49 -5.48
CA LEU A 101 -4.89 12.09 -6.16
C LEU A 101 -4.66 10.58 -5.94
N VAL A 102 -4.63 9.83 -7.03
CA VAL A 102 -4.27 8.41 -7.02
C VAL A 102 -2.82 8.29 -7.45
N ILE A 103 -1.98 7.65 -6.63
CA ILE A 103 -0.54 7.48 -6.90
C ILE A 103 -0.18 6.00 -6.81
N CYS A 104 0.69 5.52 -7.70
CA CYS A 104 1.31 4.20 -7.56
C CYS A 104 2.71 4.17 -8.17
N GLY A 105 3.53 3.22 -7.70
CA GLY A 105 4.74 2.83 -8.39
C GLY A 105 4.45 2.06 -9.66
N SER A 106 5.25 2.28 -10.72
CA SER A 106 5.09 1.59 -12.02
C SER A 106 5.28 0.07 -11.93
N ASN A 107 5.99 -0.40 -10.92
CA ASN A 107 6.37 -1.81 -10.72
C ASN A 107 5.83 -2.35 -9.38
N ASP A 108 4.76 -1.76 -8.85
CA ASP A 108 4.10 -2.25 -7.63
C ASP A 108 3.44 -3.61 -7.88
N LYS A 109 3.97 -4.65 -7.22
CA LYS A 109 3.47 -6.03 -7.33
C LYS A 109 2.34 -6.35 -6.35
N LEU A 110 2.17 -5.55 -5.30
CA LEU A 110 1.11 -5.74 -4.29
C LEU A 110 -0.18 -5.05 -4.71
N CYS A 111 -0.05 -3.84 -5.21
CA CYS A 111 -1.17 -3.04 -5.72
C CYS A 111 -0.84 -2.56 -7.14
N PRO A 112 -0.93 -3.44 -8.17
CA PRO A 112 -0.54 -3.12 -9.54
C PRO A 112 -1.28 -1.91 -10.10
N VAL A 113 -0.70 -1.29 -11.14
CA VAL A 113 -1.21 -0.06 -11.78
C VAL A 113 -2.69 -0.16 -12.12
N GLU A 114 -3.17 -1.33 -12.56
CA GLU A 114 -4.57 -1.56 -12.92
C GLU A 114 -5.54 -1.35 -11.73
N ARG A 115 -5.07 -1.49 -10.49
CA ARG A 115 -5.87 -1.18 -9.29
C ARG A 115 -6.07 0.31 -9.12
N HIS A 116 -5.06 1.08 -9.47
CA HIS A 116 -5.06 2.54 -9.40
C HIS A 116 -5.83 3.15 -10.58
N GLU A 117 -5.69 2.59 -11.78
CA GLU A 117 -6.53 2.92 -12.93
C GLU A 117 -8.02 2.66 -12.65
N LEU A 118 -8.34 1.54 -11.99
CA LEU A 118 -9.71 1.24 -11.54
C LEU A 118 -10.21 2.32 -10.58
N MET A 119 -9.44 2.71 -9.55
CA MET A 119 -9.84 3.77 -8.62
C MET A 119 -10.04 5.09 -9.35
N HIS A 120 -9.11 5.46 -10.22
CA HIS A 120 -9.22 6.67 -11.06
C HIS A 120 -10.48 6.65 -11.95
N SER A 121 -10.81 5.51 -12.55
CA SER A 121 -12.02 5.38 -13.39
C SER A 121 -13.34 5.47 -12.61
N ILE A 122 -13.31 5.20 -11.30
CA ILE A 122 -14.51 5.22 -10.44
C ILE A 122 -14.73 6.61 -9.83
N ILE A 123 -13.65 7.33 -9.51
CA ILE A 123 -13.70 8.62 -8.78
C ILE A 123 -13.72 9.77 -9.79
N ASN A 124 -14.83 10.51 -9.82
CA ASN A 124 -15.08 11.56 -10.84
C ASN A 124 -14.04 12.70 -10.83
N HIS A 125 -13.50 13.07 -9.68
CA HIS A 125 -12.60 14.21 -9.50
C HIS A 125 -11.21 13.75 -9.10
N SER A 126 -10.66 12.75 -9.81
CA SER A 126 -9.34 12.22 -9.50
C SER A 126 -8.30 12.51 -10.58
N GLU A 127 -7.05 12.58 -10.14
CA GLU A 127 -5.85 12.53 -11.00
C GLU A 127 -5.11 11.23 -10.73
N LEU A 128 -4.55 10.62 -11.77
CA LEU A 128 -3.67 9.46 -11.63
C LEU A 128 -2.22 9.87 -11.92
N LYS A 129 -1.30 9.51 -11.03
CA LYS A 129 0.16 9.68 -11.19
C LYS A 129 0.86 8.35 -10.96
N ILE A 130 1.62 7.91 -11.95
CA ILE A 130 2.45 6.72 -11.88
C ILE A 130 3.90 7.17 -11.67
N ILE A 131 4.53 6.72 -10.58
CA ILE A 131 5.93 7.00 -10.25
C ILE A 131 6.80 5.94 -10.91
N ASN A 132 7.64 6.36 -11.84
CA ASN A 132 8.52 5.45 -12.58
C ASN A 132 9.59 4.85 -11.66
N ASN A 133 9.99 3.60 -11.97
CA ASN A 133 11.03 2.87 -11.24
C ASN A 133 10.77 2.80 -9.72
N ALA A 134 9.52 2.60 -9.34
CA ALA A 134 9.09 2.39 -7.97
C ALA A 134 8.16 1.18 -7.87
N GLY A 135 8.30 0.43 -6.78
CA GLY A 135 7.37 -0.62 -6.35
C GLY A 135 6.30 -0.06 -5.42
N HIS A 136 6.03 -0.78 -4.31
CA HIS A 136 4.99 -0.45 -3.34
C HIS A 136 5.37 0.67 -2.35
N MET A 137 6.58 1.19 -2.42
CA MET A 137 7.09 2.18 -1.48
C MET A 137 7.67 3.42 -2.21
N PRO A 138 6.93 4.08 -3.12
CA PRO A 138 7.45 5.17 -3.93
C PRO A 138 7.99 6.33 -3.10
N THR A 139 7.47 6.54 -1.88
CA THR A 139 7.98 7.53 -0.94
C THR A 139 9.43 7.27 -0.50
N LEU A 140 9.88 6.02 -0.53
CA LEU A 140 11.25 5.61 -0.17
C LEU A 140 12.09 5.34 -1.42
N GLU A 141 11.48 4.80 -2.48
CA GLU A 141 12.18 4.41 -3.71
C GLU A 141 12.45 5.62 -4.61
N GLN A 142 11.46 6.53 -4.74
CA GLN A 142 11.52 7.74 -5.56
C GLN A 142 11.08 8.98 -4.76
N PRO A 143 11.77 9.33 -3.66
CA PRO A 143 11.30 10.36 -2.71
C PRO A 143 11.18 11.75 -3.33
N LYS A 144 12.08 12.10 -4.27
CA LYS A 144 12.05 13.42 -4.93
C LYS A 144 10.81 13.56 -5.80
N GLU A 145 10.59 12.62 -6.72
CA GLU A 145 9.46 12.63 -7.65
C GLU A 145 8.13 12.58 -6.88
N THR A 146 8.02 11.67 -5.92
CA THR A 146 6.82 11.53 -5.09
C THR A 146 6.52 12.82 -4.32
N THR A 147 7.55 13.45 -3.74
CA THR A 147 7.40 14.73 -3.02
C THR A 147 6.96 15.86 -3.95
N GLU A 148 7.51 15.95 -5.15
CA GLU A 148 7.15 16.99 -6.13
C GLU A 148 5.69 16.83 -6.60
N VAL A 149 5.26 15.59 -6.87
CA VAL A 149 3.86 15.29 -7.21
C VAL A 149 2.92 15.73 -6.10
N LEU A 150 3.22 15.36 -4.85
CA LEU A 150 2.40 15.75 -3.70
C LEU A 150 2.37 17.26 -3.47
N LYS A 151 3.51 17.94 -3.55
CA LYS A 151 3.58 19.40 -3.41
C LYS A 151 2.75 20.12 -4.48
N LYS A 152 2.89 19.68 -5.74
CA LYS A 152 2.14 20.30 -6.84
C LYS A 152 0.64 20.13 -6.68
N TRP A 153 0.20 19.01 -6.16
CA TRP A 153 -1.22 18.71 -6.00
C TRP A 153 -1.83 19.38 -4.75
N LEU A 154 -1.06 19.55 -3.69
CA LEU A 154 -1.52 20.20 -2.46
C LEU A 154 -1.67 21.73 -2.60
N ASN A 155 -0.83 22.37 -3.43
CA ASN A 155 -0.87 23.81 -3.73
C ASN A 155 -1.94 24.15 -4.76
#